data_9bbdde5a2f62d6bdac6d00242e8879a1
#
_entry.id   9bbdde5a2f62d6bdac6d00242e8879a1
#
_cell.length_a   1.000
_cell.length_b   1.000
_cell.length_c   1.000
_cell.angle_alpha   90.00
_cell.angle_beta   90.00
_cell.angle_gamma   90.00
#
_symmetry.space_group_name_H-M   'P 1'
#
loop_
_entity.id
_entity.type
_entity.pdbx_description
1 polymer ?
#
loop_
_entity_poly.entity_id
_entity_poly.type
_entity_poly.pdbx_seq_one_letter_code
_entity_poly.pdbx_strand_id
1 'polypeptide(L)'
;MTRVAAIDCGTNSIRLLISEIQDDGKVRDITRTMEIIRLGEGVDATGEIAPAALDRARVALEGYVRQMKFEKVTRVRMVATSATRDAK
;
A
#
# COMPACT_ATOMS: atom_id res chain seq x y z
N MET A 1 -22.23 8.15 -2.24
CA MET A 1 -20.77 8.34 -2.23
C MET A 1 -20.07 7.02 -1.95
N THR A 2 -18.99 6.78 -2.66
CA THR A 2 -18.23 5.53 -2.53
C THR A 2 -16.81 5.85 -2.12
N ARG A 3 -16.30 5.17 -1.11
CA ARG A 3 -14.91 5.31 -0.69
C ARG A 3 -14.09 4.15 -1.18
N VAL A 4 -12.99 4.45 -1.85
CA VAL A 4 -12.09 3.46 -2.43
C VAL A 4 -10.69 3.71 -1.92
N ALA A 5 -9.89 2.67 -1.87
CA ALA A 5 -8.50 2.77 -1.48
C ALA A 5 -7.61 2.20 -2.57
N ALA A 6 -6.46 2.82 -2.76
CA ALA A 6 -5.41 2.30 -3.62
C ALA A 6 -4.15 2.16 -2.78
N ILE A 7 -3.55 0.98 -2.83
CA ILE A 7 -2.28 0.70 -2.17
C ILE A 7 -1.24 0.45 -3.25
N ASP A 8 -0.20 1.26 -3.25
CA ASP A 8 0.91 1.12 -4.19
C ASP A 8 2.12 0.60 -3.41
N CYS A 9 2.45 -0.66 -3.62
CA CYS A 9 3.59 -1.31 -2.98
C CYS A 9 4.83 -1.14 -3.86
N GLY A 10 5.59 -0.11 -3.55
CA GLY A 10 6.84 0.16 -4.25
C GLY A 10 8.00 -0.65 -3.71
N THR A 11 9.17 -0.51 -4.34
CA THR A 11 10.38 -1.21 -3.94
C THR A 11 10.81 -0.81 -2.53
N ASN A 12 10.67 0.47 -2.18
CA ASN A 12 11.15 1.00 -0.91
C ASN A 12 10.04 1.58 -0.05
N SER A 13 8.82 1.69 -0.58
CA SER A 13 7.73 2.33 0.14
C SER A 13 6.39 1.70 -0.21
N ILE A 14 5.45 1.83 0.72
CA ILE A 14 4.05 1.49 0.47
C ILE A 14 3.25 2.78 0.65
N ARG A 15 2.39 3.06 -0.33
CA ARG A 15 1.54 4.25 -0.31
C ARG A 15 0.08 3.85 -0.20
N LEU A 16 -0.66 4.61 0.56
CA LEU A 16 -2.10 4.46 0.67
C LEU A 16 -2.77 5.75 0.23
N LEU A 17 -3.72 5.62 -0.67
CA LEU A 17 -4.60 6.72 -1.07
C LEU A 17 -6.03 6.27 -0.84
N ILE A 18 -6.76 7.02 -0.03
CA ILE A 18 -8.20 6.81 0.15
C ILE A 18 -8.91 7.98 -0.51
N SER A 19 -9.83 7.67 -1.41
CA SER A 19 -10.58 8.67 -2.16
C SER A 19 -12.07 8.42 -2.03
N GLU A 20 -12.83 9.49 -2.11
CA GLU A 20 -14.29 9.46 -2.12
C GLU A 20 -14.78 9.81 -3.51
N ILE A 21 -15.56 8.90 -4.11
CA ILE A 21 -16.20 9.16 -5.39
C ILE A 21 -17.60 9.68 -5.09
N GLN A 22 -17.85 10.91 -5.49
CA GLN A 22 -19.13 11.56 -5.25
C GLN A 22 -20.16 11.14 -6.28
N ASP A 23 -21.44 11.40 -5.99
CA ASP A 23 -22.54 10.98 -6.85
C ASP A 23 -22.48 11.62 -8.24
N ASP A 24 -21.82 12.79 -8.36
CA ASP A 24 -21.62 13.47 -9.64
C ASP A 24 -20.38 12.98 -10.39
N GLY A 25 -19.68 11.97 -9.87
CA GLY A 25 -18.50 11.42 -10.49
C GLY A 25 -17.19 12.10 -10.08
N LYS A 26 -17.25 13.16 -9.31
CA LYS A 26 -16.03 13.83 -8.84
C LYS A 26 -15.33 13.00 -7.78
N VAL A 27 -14.00 13.07 -7.78
CA VAL A 27 -13.16 12.32 -6.85
C VAL A 27 -12.48 13.29 -5.90
N ARG A 28 -12.56 13.00 -4.60
CA ARG A 28 -11.89 13.78 -3.57
C ARG A 28 -10.98 12.88 -2.77
N ASP A 29 -9.70 13.26 -2.67
CA ASP A 29 -8.75 12.52 -1.85
C ASP A 29 -9.00 12.81 -0.37
N ILE A 30 -9.18 11.74 0.41
CA ILE A 30 -9.43 11.86 1.84
C ILE A 30 -8.14 11.67 2.62
N THR A 31 -7.37 10.63 2.29
CA THR A 31 -6.14 10.27 3.00
C THR A 31 -5.08 9.90 1.98
N ARG A 32 -3.87 10.42 2.22
CA ARG A 32 -2.71 10.10 1.40
C ARG A 32 -1.53 9.91 2.33
N THR A 33 -1.04 8.69 2.47
CA THR A 33 0.09 8.39 3.36
C THR A 33 1.11 7.53 2.65
N MET A 34 2.33 7.51 3.20
CA MET A 34 3.42 6.70 2.69
C MET A 34 4.26 6.19 3.85
N GLU A 35 4.64 4.90 3.76
CA GLU A 35 5.56 4.29 4.71
C GLU A 35 6.78 3.77 3.97
N ILE A 36 7.96 4.00 4.51
CA ILE A 36 9.21 3.50 3.94
C ILE A 36 9.47 2.12 4.52
N ILE A 37 9.54 1.11 3.64
CA ILE A 37 9.66 -0.29 4.06
C ILE A 37 10.91 -0.99 3.51
N ARG A 38 11.53 -0.43 2.47
CA ARG A 38 12.77 -0.95 1.87
C ARG A 38 12.68 -2.43 1.47
N LEU A 39 11.64 -2.78 0.71
CA LEU A 39 11.49 -4.16 0.22
C LEU A 39 12.65 -4.61 -0.63
N GLY A 40 13.32 -3.68 -1.33
CA GLY A 40 14.48 -4.00 -2.15
C GLY A 40 15.75 -4.27 -1.38
N GLU A 41 15.76 -4.08 -0.06
CA GLU A 41 16.96 -4.26 0.76
C GLU A 41 17.39 -5.73 0.72
N GLY A 42 18.60 -5.97 0.25
CA GLY A 42 19.17 -7.31 0.18
C GLY A 42 18.67 -8.20 -0.93
N VAL A 43 17.70 -7.76 -1.74
CA VAL A 43 17.17 -8.59 -2.84
C VAL A 43 18.25 -8.92 -3.86
N ASP A 44 19.10 -7.96 -4.22
CA ASP A 44 20.17 -8.18 -5.19
C ASP A 44 21.19 -9.21 -4.72
N ALA A 45 21.41 -9.31 -3.42
CA ALA A 45 22.38 -10.24 -2.86
C ALA A 45 21.82 -11.65 -2.68
N THR A 46 20.56 -11.77 -2.29
CA THR A 46 19.96 -13.05 -1.88
C THR A 46 18.87 -13.53 -2.84
N GLY A 47 18.30 -12.64 -3.64
CA GLY A 47 17.12 -12.94 -4.46
C GLY A 47 15.83 -13.02 -3.67
N GLU A 48 15.85 -12.70 -2.39
CA GLU A 48 14.70 -12.77 -1.51
C GLU A 48 14.52 -11.46 -0.74
N ILE A 49 13.27 -11.17 -0.36
CA ILE A 49 12.98 -10.02 0.47
C ILE A 49 13.42 -10.34 1.91
N ALA A 50 14.20 -9.43 2.51
CA ALA A 50 14.68 -9.61 3.87
C ALA A 50 13.50 -9.72 4.85
N PRO A 51 13.58 -10.61 5.88
CA PRO A 51 12.50 -10.75 6.86
C PRO A 51 12.14 -9.44 7.56
N ALA A 52 13.12 -8.59 7.84
CA ALA A 52 12.86 -7.29 8.46
C ALA A 52 12.03 -6.39 7.54
N ALA A 53 12.30 -6.44 6.23
CA ALA A 53 11.53 -5.66 5.27
C ALA A 53 10.09 -6.16 5.16
N LEU A 54 9.90 -7.48 5.16
CA LEU A 54 8.55 -8.06 5.17
C LEU A 54 7.78 -7.66 6.41
N ASP A 55 8.45 -7.62 7.56
CA ASP A 55 7.81 -7.21 8.80
C ASP A 55 7.40 -5.74 8.76
N ARG A 56 8.26 -4.87 8.22
CA ARG A 56 7.90 -3.46 8.03
C ARG A 56 6.70 -3.30 7.12
N ALA A 57 6.64 -4.08 6.03
CA ALA A 57 5.50 -4.05 5.12
C ALA A 57 4.22 -4.51 5.81
N ARG A 58 4.31 -5.59 6.60
CA ARG A 58 3.15 -6.10 7.35
C ARG A 58 2.59 -5.06 8.30
N VAL A 59 3.45 -4.40 9.06
CA VAL A 59 3.03 -3.37 10.02
C VAL A 59 2.36 -2.21 9.28
N ALA A 60 2.94 -1.77 8.16
CA ALA A 60 2.36 -0.69 7.36
C ALA A 60 0.98 -1.07 6.83
N LEU A 61 0.86 -2.29 6.29
CA LEU A 61 -0.42 -2.77 5.74
C LEU A 61 -1.48 -2.92 6.82
N GLU A 62 -1.11 -3.39 8.01
CA GLU A 62 -2.04 -3.47 9.14
C GLU A 62 -2.58 -2.08 9.52
N GLY A 63 -1.70 -1.08 9.54
CA GLY A 63 -2.10 0.30 9.79
C GLY A 63 -3.05 0.82 8.71
N TYR A 64 -2.77 0.50 7.44
CA TYR A 64 -3.63 0.90 6.33
C TYR A 64 -5.00 0.22 6.40
N VAL A 65 -5.04 -1.05 6.79
CA VAL A 65 -6.32 -1.76 6.97
C VAL A 65 -7.17 -1.07 8.03
N ARG A 66 -6.56 -0.68 9.14
CA ARG A 66 -7.27 0.07 10.19
C ARG A 66 -7.82 1.39 9.68
N GLN A 67 -7.01 2.13 8.91
CA GLN A 67 -7.46 3.39 8.30
C GLN A 67 -8.61 3.18 7.33
N MET A 68 -8.51 2.15 6.48
CA MET A 68 -9.55 1.84 5.52
C MET A 68 -10.87 1.48 6.20
N LYS A 69 -10.81 0.74 7.31
CA LYS A 69 -12.00 0.42 8.10
C LYS A 69 -12.60 1.67 8.74
N PHE A 70 -11.76 2.53 9.28
CA PHE A 70 -12.20 3.78 9.88
C PHE A 70 -12.91 4.67 8.85
N GLU A 71 -12.38 4.73 7.64
CA GLU A 71 -12.92 5.54 6.55
C GLU A 71 -14.05 4.83 5.79
N LYS A 72 -14.42 3.61 6.18
CA LYS A 72 -15.49 2.83 5.57
C LYS A 72 -15.27 2.59 4.07
N VAL A 73 -14.04 2.25 3.71
CA VAL A 73 -13.66 1.92 2.34
C VAL A 73 -14.36 0.62 1.92
N THR A 74 -14.96 0.64 0.72
CA THR A 74 -15.70 -0.52 0.19
C THR A 74 -14.94 -1.28 -0.88
N ARG A 75 -13.94 -0.65 -1.52
CA ARG A 75 -13.13 -1.28 -2.55
C ARG A 75 -11.67 -0.94 -2.35
N VAL A 76 -10.80 -1.93 -2.53
CA VAL A 76 -9.35 -1.76 -2.39
C VAL A 76 -8.69 -2.29 -3.64
N ARG A 77 -7.75 -1.51 -4.19
CA ARG A 77 -6.90 -1.94 -5.28
C ARG A 77 -5.46 -1.90 -4.81
N MET A 78 -4.71 -2.95 -5.10
CA MET A 78 -3.30 -3.06 -4.72
C MET A 78 -2.44 -3.29 -5.95
N VAL A 79 -1.36 -2.53 -6.06
CA VAL A 79 -0.39 -2.64 -7.15
C VAL A 79 0.98 -2.92 -6.54
N ALA A 80 1.68 -3.92 -7.07
CA ALA A 80 3.02 -4.30 -6.62
C ALA A 80 4.05 -4.02 -7.69
N THR A 81 5.25 -3.62 -7.25
CA THR A 81 6.37 -3.34 -8.15
C THR A 81 7.14 -4.60 -8.51
N SER A 82 8.13 -4.43 -9.40
CA SER A 82 9.02 -5.50 -9.83
C SER A 82 9.79 -6.14 -8.67
N ALA A 83 10.17 -5.40 -7.64
CA ALA A 83 10.88 -5.96 -6.50
C ALA A 83 10.07 -7.06 -5.81
N THR A 84 8.77 -6.84 -5.65
CA THR A 84 7.88 -7.82 -5.06
C THR A 84 7.68 -9.03 -5.97
N ARG A 85 7.62 -8.81 -7.30
CA ARG A 85 7.46 -9.89 -8.27
C ARG A 85 8.71 -10.75 -8.39
N ASP A 86 9.89 -10.13 -8.31
CA ASP A 86 11.17 -10.81 -8.52
C ASP A 86 11.64 -11.57 -7.28
N ALA A 87 11.10 -11.28 -6.11
CA ALA A 87 11.43 -11.96 -4.87
C ALA A 87 10.90 -13.40 -4.88
N LYS A 88 11.67 -14.29 -4.29
CA LYS A 88 11.32 -15.71 -4.23
C LYS A 88 10.52 -16.04 -2.97
#